data_b65a108539887d9afde59a34baedef6b
#
_entry.id   b65a108539887d9afde59a34baedef6b
#
_cell.length_a   1.000
_cell.length_b   1.000
_cell.length_c   1.000
_cell.angle_alpha   90.00
_cell.angle_beta   90.00
_cell.angle_gamma   90.00
#
_symmetry.space_group_name_H-M   'P 1'
#
loop_
_entity.id
_entity.type
_entity.pdbx_description
1 polymer ?
#
loop_
_entity_poly.entity_id
_entity_poly.type
_entity_poly.pdbx_seq_one_letter_code
_entity_poly.pdbx_strand_id
1 'polypeptide(L)'
;KIEKGEIFVCMGLSGSGKSTLIRHINRLIDPTSGEVIVDGTNIMGCNPKELIDFRRHRISMVFQRFGLFPHKTVMQNVGYGLEVQGIKKDEINITAMEKIEAVGLIGFEHQYPSQLSGGMQQRVGLARALATNTDIMLMDEAFSALDPLIRSDMQKQLIDLQAELKK
;
A
#
# COMPACT_ATOMS: atom_id res chain seq x y z
N LYS A 1 -12.93 -10.28 13.25
CA LYS A 1 -12.28 -11.15 12.26
C LYS A 1 -12.61 -10.59 10.89
N ILE A 2 -11.61 -10.51 10.00
CA ILE A 2 -11.77 -10.11 8.59
C ILE A 2 -11.47 -11.34 7.76
N GLU A 3 -12.35 -11.68 6.83
CA GLU A 3 -12.19 -12.87 5.99
C GLU A 3 -11.37 -12.55 4.72
N LYS A 4 -10.84 -13.58 4.08
CA LYS A 4 -10.12 -13.41 2.82
C LYS A 4 -11.07 -12.89 1.73
N GLY A 5 -10.63 -11.89 0.97
CA GLY A 5 -11.44 -11.23 -0.05
C GLY A 5 -12.42 -10.20 0.47
N GLU A 6 -12.36 -9.86 1.77
CA GLU A 6 -13.24 -8.86 2.38
C GLU A 6 -12.59 -7.47 2.36
N ILE A 7 -13.37 -6.45 2.01
CA ILE A 7 -13.00 -5.04 2.20
C ILE A 7 -13.59 -4.57 3.53
N PHE A 8 -12.74 -4.36 4.52
CA PHE A 8 -13.15 -3.83 5.82
C PHE A 8 -12.89 -2.33 5.91
N VAL A 9 -13.92 -1.54 6.20
CA VAL A 9 -13.83 -0.08 6.32
C VAL A 9 -13.96 0.34 7.77
N CYS A 10 -12.90 0.98 8.30
CA CYS A 10 -12.90 1.58 9.63
C CYS A 10 -13.29 3.06 9.53
N MET A 11 -14.44 3.43 10.10
CA MET A 11 -14.96 4.80 10.06
C MET A 11 -14.91 5.43 11.46
N GLY A 12 -14.74 6.74 11.51
CA GLY A 12 -14.72 7.52 12.75
C GLY A 12 -14.21 8.93 12.54
N LEU A 13 -14.39 9.78 13.54
CA LEU A 13 -13.94 11.19 13.50
C LEU A 13 -12.42 11.31 13.41
N SER A 14 -11.94 12.49 13.02
CA SER A 14 -10.50 12.78 13.08
C SER A 14 -10.00 12.62 14.51
N GLY A 15 -8.82 12.01 14.68
CA GLY A 15 -8.25 11.73 16.00
C GLY A 15 -8.80 10.50 16.73
N SER A 16 -9.78 9.76 16.19
CA SER A 16 -10.37 8.58 16.84
C SER A 16 -9.48 7.33 16.86
N GLY A 17 -8.25 7.41 16.36
CA GLY A 17 -7.29 6.31 16.41
C GLY A 17 -7.30 5.37 15.21
N LYS A 18 -8.03 5.67 14.11
CA LYS A 18 -8.08 4.83 12.89
C LYS A 18 -6.71 4.46 12.34
N SER A 19 -5.86 5.46 12.14
CA SER A 19 -4.48 5.27 11.64
C SER A 19 -3.63 4.44 12.62
N THR A 20 -3.84 4.62 13.91
CA THR A 20 -3.17 3.85 14.95
C THR A 20 -3.58 2.38 14.87
N LEU A 21 -4.89 2.10 14.77
CA LEU A 21 -5.42 0.75 14.62
C LEU A 21 -4.80 0.03 13.40
N ILE A 22 -4.81 0.69 12.23
CA ILE A 22 -4.23 0.12 11.00
C ILE A 22 -2.74 -0.19 11.17
N ARG A 23 -1.99 0.70 11.86
CA ARG A 23 -0.55 0.52 12.08
C ARG A 23 -0.22 -0.54 13.13
N HIS A 24 -1.17 -0.99 13.94
CA HIS A 24 -0.99 -2.19 14.75
C HIS A 24 -1.03 -3.46 13.89
N ILE A 25 -1.83 -3.50 12.83
CA ILE A 25 -1.97 -4.68 11.97
C ILE A 25 -0.64 -5.07 11.29
N ASN A 26 0.19 -4.09 10.91
CA ASN A 26 1.53 -4.34 10.36
C ASN A 26 2.64 -4.15 11.40
N ARG A 27 2.26 -3.97 12.67
CA ARG A 27 3.15 -3.76 13.81
C ARG A 27 4.17 -2.62 13.59
N LEU A 28 3.74 -1.54 12.91
CA LEU A 28 4.48 -0.27 12.89
C LEU A 28 4.36 0.45 14.23
N ILE A 29 3.30 0.15 14.98
CA ILE A 29 3.09 0.56 16.36
C ILE A 29 2.78 -0.71 17.16
N ASP A 30 3.51 -0.97 18.22
CA ASP A 30 3.22 -2.09 19.12
C ASP A 30 1.99 -1.74 19.98
N PRO A 31 0.98 -2.62 20.08
CA PRO A 31 -0.15 -2.41 20.98
C PRO A 31 0.28 -2.56 22.45
N THR A 32 -0.39 -1.87 23.35
CA THR A 32 -0.16 -1.99 24.81
C THR A 32 -0.47 -3.40 25.31
N SER A 33 -1.48 -4.04 24.71
CA SER A 33 -1.91 -5.42 25.04
C SER A 33 -2.75 -5.98 23.91
N GLY A 34 -2.99 -7.28 23.93
CA GLY A 34 -3.79 -7.98 22.92
C GLY A 34 -2.93 -8.68 21.86
N GLU A 35 -3.58 -9.19 20.86
CA GLU A 35 -2.97 -10.00 19.82
C GLU A 35 -3.39 -9.51 18.43
N VAL A 36 -2.50 -9.67 17.45
CA VAL A 36 -2.81 -9.48 16.02
C VAL A 36 -2.49 -10.78 15.31
N ILE A 37 -3.53 -11.48 14.87
CA ILE A 37 -3.41 -12.77 14.21
C ILE A 37 -3.67 -12.60 12.72
N VAL A 38 -2.70 -12.97 11.89
CA VAL A 38 -2.78 -12.93 10.44
C VAL A 38 -2.52 -14.35 9.92
N ASP A 39 -3.50 -14.94 9.24
CA ASP A 39 -3.45 -16.31 8.73
C ASP A 39 -2.97 -17.33 9.78
N GLY A 40 -3.53 -17.22 10.99
CA GLY A 40 -3.21 -18.10 12.12
C GLY A 40 -1.89 -17.78 12.83
N THR A 41 -1.11 -16.82 12.35
CA THR A 41 0.16 -16.41 12.98
C THR A 41 -0.04 -15.15 13.83
N ASN A 42 0.28 -15.23 15.12
CA ASN A 42 0.31 -14.06 16.00
C ASN A 42 1.57 -13.25 15.72
N ILE A 43 1.43 -12.12 15.03
CA ILE A 43 2.58 -11.27 14.64
C ILE A 43 3.24 -10.57 15.82
N MET A 44 2.59 -10.55 17.01
CA MET A 44 3.20 -9.98 18.21
C MET A 44 4.37 -10.83 18.73
N GLY A 45 4.36 -12.14 18.44
CA GLY A 45 5.44 -13.07 18.78
C GLY A 45 6.59 -13.09 17.78
N CYS A 46 6.45 -12.44 16.62
CA CYS A 46 7.50 -12.45 15.59
C CYS A 46 8.77 -11.73 16.06
N ASN A 47 9.90 -12.36 15.84
CA ASN A 47 11.21 -11.71 15.97
C ASN A 47 11.43 -10.67 14.85
N PRO A 48 12.47 -9.78 14.92
CA PRO A 48 12.69 -8.74 13.93
C PRO A 48 12.83 -9.23 12.49
N LYS A 49 13.44 -10.40 12.26
CA LYS A 49 13.61 -10.98 10.92
C LYS A 49 12.27 -11.46 10.34
N GLU A 50 11.50 -12.18 11.14
CA GLU A 50 10.16 -12.66 10.79
C GLU A 50 9.21 -11.49 10.51
N LEU A 51 9.28 -10.42 11.29
CA LEU A 51 8.46 -9.23 11.08
C LEU A 51 8.84 -8.49 9.80
N ILE A 52 10.12 -8.42 9.45
CA ILE A 52 10.58 -7.88 8.17
C ILE A 52 10.06 -8.72 7.02
N ASP A 53 10.17 -10.05 7.12
CA ASP A 53 9.67 -10.96 6.09
C ASP A 53 8.15 -10.88 5.91
N PHE A 54 7.40 -10.83 7.01
CA PHE A 54 5.96 -10.59 7.01
C PHE A 54 5.59 -9.31 6.26
N ARG A 55 6.27 -8.19 6.57
CA ARG A 55 6.03 -6.90 5.90
C ARG A 55 6.41 -6.89 4.42
N ARG A 56 7.38 -7.69 4.01
CA ARG A 56 7.81 -7.81 2.61
C ARG A 56 6.84 -8.58 1.76
N HIS A 57 6.28 -9.67 2.29
CA HIS A 57 5.60 -10.66 1.47
C HIS A 57 4.10 -10.79 1.74
N ARG A 58 3.63 -10.36 2.93
CA ARG A 58 2.25 -10.60 3.35
C ARG A 58 1.38 -9.36 3.38
N ILE A 59 1.98 -8.17 3.51
CA ILE A 59 1.21 -6.97 3.76
C ILE A 59 1.81 -5.75 3.07
N SER A 60 0.98 -4.97 2.40
CA SER A 60 1.35 -3.66 1.85
C SER A 60 0.57 -2.55 2.52
N MET A 61 1.06 -1.31 2.43
CA MET A 61 0.39 -0.17 3.03
C MET A 61 0.47 1.08 2.16
N VAL A 62 -0.68 1.73 1.97
CA VAL A 62 -0.79 3.07 1.42
C VAL A 62 -0.91 4.06 2.57
N PHE A 63 0.02 4.98 2.67
CA PHE A 63 0.12 5.96 3.76
C PHE A 63 -0.63 7.25 3.45
N GLN A 64 -1.20 7.88 4.46
CA GLN A 64 -1.88 9.17 4.37
C GLN A 64 -0.98 10.28 3.78
N ARG A 65 0.30 10.33 4.15
CA ARG A 65 1.30 11.28 3.63
C ARG A 65 2.20 10.65 2.57
N PHE A 66 1.63 9.83 1.69
CA PHE A 66 2.24 9.18 0.53
C PHE A 66 3.45 8.29 0.84
N GLY A 67 4.34 8.67 1.77
CA GLY A 67 5.54 7.91 2.15
C GLY A 67 6.47 7.60 0.97
N LEU A 68 6.53 8.48 -0.02
CA LEU A 68 7.40 8.32 -1.18
C LEU A 68 8.85 8.69 -0.82
N PHE A 69 9.78 8.01 -1.46
CA PHE A 69 11.20 8.34 -1.37
C PHE A 69 11.48 9.56 -2.26
N PRO A 70 11.87 10.72 -1.70
CA PRO A 70 12.01 11.96 -2.47
C PRO A 70 13.16 11.93 -3.48
N HIS A 71 14.15 11.05 -3.26
CA HIS A 71 15.33 10.85 -4.11
C HIS A 71 15.14 9.73 -5.15
N LYS A 72 13.97 9.10 -5.21
CA LYS A 72 13.63 8.07 -6.18
C LYS A 72 12.57 8.59 -7.14
N THR A 73 12.65 8.21 -8.41
CA THR A 73 11.64 8.51 -9.42
C THR A 73 10.33 7.75 -9.15
N VAL A 74 9.27 8.04 -9.91
CA VAL A 74 8.01 7.29 -9.87
C VAL A 74 8.27 5.79 -10.09
N MET A 75 8.97 5.43 -11.17
CA MET A 75 9.34 4.04 -11.48
C MET A 75 10.06 3.36 -10.31
N GLN A 76 11.05 4.03 -9.73
CA GLN A 76 11.83 3.51 -8.62
C GLN A 76 11.01 3.43 -7.31
N ASN A 77 10.08 4.35 -7.07
CA ASN A 77 9.17 4.29 -5.94
C ASN A 77 8.23 3.10 -6.06
N VAL A 78 7.63 2.89 -7.23
CA VAL A 78 6.69 1.78 -7.47
C VAL A 78 7.41 0.43 -7.40
N GLY A 79 8.59 0.31 -7.99
CA GLY A 79 9.39 -0.92 -8.00
C GLY A 79 10.09 -1.24 -6.68
N TYR A 80 10.13 -0.30 -5.72
CA TYR A 80 10.93 -0.48 -4.50
C TYR A 80 10.56 -1.72 -3.67
N GLY A 81 9.27 -2.00 -3.53
CA GLY A 81 8.80 -3.17 -2.79
C GLY A 81 9.28 -4.48 -3.42
N LEU A 82 9.26 -4.56 -4.75
CA LEU A 82 9.75 -5.71 -5.51
C LEU A 82 11.28 -5.87 -5.39
N GLU A 83 12.01 -4.73 -5.38
CA GLU A 83 13.46 -4.73 -5.12
C GLU A 83 13.77 -5.34 -3.74
N VAL A 84 13.02 -4.96 -2.72
CA VAL A 84 13.15 -5.48 -1.35
C VAL A 84 12.75 -6.95 -1.23
N GLN A 85 11.83 -7.43 -2.09
CA GLN A 85 11.48 -8.85 -2.22
C GLN A 85 12.54 -9.68 -2.98
N GLY A 86 13.55 -9.04 -3.57
CA GLY A 86 14.62 -9.71 -4.31
C GLY A 86 14.26 -10.07 -5.76
N ILE A 87 13.24 -9.45 -6.33
CA ILE A 87 12.82 -9.64 -7.72
C ILE A 87 13.88 -9.07 -8.68
N LYS A 88 14.06 -9.68 -9.83
CA LYS A 88 15.02 -9.24 -10.85
C LYS A 88 14.60 -7.91 -11.47
N LYS A 89 15.59 -7.09 -11.82
CA LYS A 89 15.39 -5.71 -12.30
C LYS A 89 14.46 -5.62 -13.51
N ASP A 90 14.56 -6.55 -14.44
CA ASP A 90 13.72 -6.55 -15.65
C ASP A 90 12.24 -6.81 -15.32
N GLU A 91 11.98 -7.74 -14.42
CA GLU A 91 10.63 -8.03 -13.91
C GLU A 91 10.07 -6.85 -13.09
N ILE A 92 10.92 -6.19 -12.30
CA ILE A 92 10.55 -4.98 -11.57
C ILE A 92 10.08 -3.90 -12.54
N ASN A 93 10.83 -3.64 -13.61
CA ASN A 93 10.50 -2.60 -14.58
C ASN A 93 9.15 -2.90 -15.28
N ILE A 94 8.91 -4.13 -15.68
CA ILE A 94 7.64 -4.55 -16.30
C ILE A 94 6.49 -4.35 -15.33
N THR A 95 6.57 -4.93 -14.14
CA THR A 95 5.50 -4.83 -13.14
C THR A 95 5.25 -3.39 -12.70
N ALA A 96 6.32 -2.61 -12.47
CA ALA A 96 6.17 -1.22 -12.09
C ALA A 96 5.48 -0.40 -13.17
N MET A 97 5.82 -0.63 -14.45
CA MET A 97 5.19 0.06 -15.57
C MET A 97 3.69 -0.27 -15.68
N GLU A 98 3.31 -1.54 -15.56
CA GLU A 98 1.90 -1.95 -15.51
C GLU A 98 1.11 -1.23 -14.40
N LYS A 99 1.70 -1.10 -13.21
CA LYS A 99 1.02 -0.42 -12.09
C LYS A 99 0.98 1.09 -12.26
N ILE A 100 1.98 1.70 -12.88
CA ILE A 100 1.99 3.13 -13.28
C ILE A 100 0.89 3.40 -14.29
N GLU A 101 0.72 2.54 -15.28
CA GLU A 101 -0.37 2.61 -16.25
C GLU A 101 -1.74 2.48 -15.58
N ALA A 102 -1.91 1.48 -14.72
CA ALA A 102 -3.16 1.22 -14.01
C ALA A 102 -3.64 2.41 -13.16
N VAL A 103 -2.72 3.26 -12.66
CA VAL A 103 -3.06 4.47 -11.91
C VAL A 103 -3.06 5.75 -12.77
N GLY A 104 -2.92 5.63 -14.10
CA GLY A 104 -2.96 6.75 -15.04
C GLY A 104 -1.79 7.72 -14.91
N LEU A 105 -0.56 7.21 -14.73
CA LEU A 105 0.66 8.00 -14.59
C LEU A 105 1.68 7.72 -15.69
N ILE A 106 1.24 7.24 -16.87
CA ILE A 106 2.09 7.10 -18.06
C ILE A 106 2.69 8.48 -18.41
N GLY A 107 3.99 8.49 -18.72
CA GLY A 107 4.75 9.71 -19.05
C GLY A 107 5.37 10.40 -17.83
N PHE A 108 5.11 9.90 -16.60
CA PHE A 108 5.67 10.43 -15.36
C PHE A 108 6.69 9.51 -14.69
N GLU A 109 7.10 8.44 -15.36
CA GLU A 109 7.96 7.36 -14.82
C GLU A 109 9.28 7.88 -14.24
N HIS A 110 9.84 8.90 -14.89
CA HIS A 110 11.14 9.48 -14.57
C HIS A 110 11.05 10.73 -13.67
N GLN A 111 9.84 11.17 -13.35
CA GLN A 111 9.63 12.33 -12.47
C GLN A 111 9.90 11.96 -11.00
N TYR A 112 10.37 12.94 -10.24
CA TYR A 112 10.53 12.85 -8.80
C TYR A 112 9.27 13.30 -8.07
N PRO A 113 9.03 12.86 -6.82
CA PRO A 113 7.84 13.26 -6.05
C PRO A 113 7.63 14.77 -5.97
N SER A 114 8.71 15.57 -5.90
CA SER A 114 8.64 17.05 -5.89
C SER A 114 8.07 17.68 -7.16
N GLN A 115 8.01 16.93 -8.25
CA GLN A 115 7.49 17.39 -9.54
C GLN A 115 6.02 16.97 -9.76
N LEU A 116 5.41 16.29 -8.78
CA LEU A 116 4.07 15.73 -8.86
C LEU A 116 3.09 16.50 -7.97
N SER A 117 1.84 16.59 -8.39
CA SER A 117 0.75 17.05 -7.52
C SER A 117 0.50 16.07 -6.37
N GLY A 118 -0.16 16.50 -5.30
CA GLY A 118 -0.50 15.61 -4.18
C GLY A 118 -1.32 14.38 -4.60
N GLY A 119 -2.28 14.57 -5.51
CA GLY A 119 -3.06 13.47 -6.07
C GLY A 119 -2.22 12.48 -6.90
N MET A 120 -1.22 12.98 -7.66
CA MET A 120 -0.29 12.11 -8.38
C MET A 120 0.60 11.34 -7.41
N GLN A 121 1.12 11.98 -6.38
CA GLN A 121 1.92 11.31 -5.35
C GLN A 121 1.13 10.20 -4.66
N GLN A 122 -0.15 10.42 -4.40
CA GLN A 122 -1.04 9.42 -3.82
C GLN A 122 -1.22 8.21 -4.74
N ARG A 123 -1.41 8.45 -6.05
CA ARG A 123 -1.48 7.40 -7.06
C ARG A 123 -0.16 6.61 -7.17
N VAL A 124 0.99 7.25 -7.05
CA VAL A 124 2.28 6.54 -6.95
C VAL A 124 2.34 5.64 -5.71
N GLY A 125 1.86 6.13 -4.56
CA GLY A 125 1.78 5.34 -3.33
C GLY A 125 0.89 4.11 -3.48
N LEU A 126 -0.25 4.24 -4.17
CA LEU A 126 -1.15 3.13 -4.50
C LEU A 126 -0.49 2.14 -5.47
N ALA A 127 0.10 2.61 -6.56
CA ALA A 127 0.83 1.76 -7.52
C ALA A 127 1.94 0.95 -6.85
N ARG A 128 2.70 1.56 -5.93
CA ARG A 128 3.73 0.88 -5.14
C ARG A 128 3.16 -0.25 -4.27
N ALA A 129 2.03 -0.01 -3.62
CA ALA A 129 1.37 -1.04 -2.81
C ALA A 129 0.81 -2.19 -3.65
N LEU A 130 0.27 -1.88 -4.83
CA LEU A 130 -0.24 -2.88 -5.78
C LEU A 130 0.88 -3.71 -6.41
N ALA A 131 2.06 -3.14 -6.63
CA ALA A 131 3.18 -3.82 -7.28
C ALA A 131 3.67 -5.04 -6.49
N THR A 132 3.69 -4.97 -5.17
CA THR A 132 4.18 -6.05 -4.30
C THR A 132 3.29 -7.29 -4.26
N ASN A 133 2.08 -7.22 -4.80
CA ASN A 133 1.13 -8.33 -4.90
C ASN A 133 0.90 -9.11 -3.59
N THR A 134 0.88 -8.41 -2.45
CA THR A 134 0.67 -8.99 -1.11
C THR A 134 -0.79 -9.38 -0.87
N ASP A 135 -1.03 -10.33 0.04
CA ASP A 135 -2.39 -10.81 0.37
C ASP A 135 -3.25 -9.77 1.10
N ILE A 136 -2.61 -8.86 1.83
CA ILE A 136 -3.28 -7.84 2.64
C ILE A 136 -2.81 -6.46 2.20
N MET A 137 -3.76 -5.56 1.93
CA MET A 137 -3.48 -4.15 1.67
C MET A 137 -4.13 -3.28 2.74
N LEU A 138 -3.31 -2.52 3.45
CA LEU A 138 -3.76 -1.52 4.40
C LEU A 138 -3.83 -0.14 3.75
N MET A 139 -4.89 0.61 4.02
CA MET A 139 -5.08 1.95 3.49
C MET A 139 -5.35 2.93 4.62
N ASP A 140 -4.41 3.84 4.86
CA ASP A 140 -4.53 4.91 5.85
C ASP A 140 -4.91 6.21 5.13
N GLU A 141 -6.23 6.49 5.04
CA GLU A 141 -6.79 7.66 4.33
C GLU A 141 -6.25 7.82 2.89
N ALA A 142 -6.10 6.71 2.19
CA ALA A 142 -5.41 6.62 0.88
C ALA A 142 -6.01 7.48 -0.25
N PHE A 143 -7.22 8.02 -0.07
CA PHE A 143 -7.91 8.85 -1.07
C PHE A 143 -8.17 10.27 -0.58
N SER A 144 -7.63 10.69 0.57
CA SER A 144 -7.95 11.97 1.20
C SER A 144 -7.46 13.18 0.40
N ALA A 145 -6.34 13.06 -0.32
CA ALA A 145 -5.74 14.13 -1.12
C ALA A 145 -6.23 14.16 -2.58
N LEU A 146 -7.17 13.27 -2.96
CA LEU A 146 -7.74 13.25 -4.30
C LEU A 146 -8.98 14.14 -4.37
N ASP A 147 -9.18 14.80 -5.52
CA ASP A 147 -10.45 15.43 -5.82
C ASP A 147 -11.60 14.39 -5.91
N PRO A 148 -12.86 14.80 -5.76
CA PRO A 148 -13.99 13.87 -5.67
C PRO A 148 -14.13 12.95 -6.88
N LEU A 149 -13.85 13.43 -8.09
CA LEU A 149 -14.00 12.64 -9.32
C LEU A 149 -12.91 11.56 -9.40
N ILE A 150 -11.66 11.97 -9.26
CA ILE A 150 -10.51 11.04 -9.25
C ILE A 150 -10.63 10.02 -8.10
N ARG A 151 -11.13 10.46 -6.94
CA ARG A 151 -11.39 9.56 -5.81
C ARG A 151 -12.37 8.46 -6.16
N SER A 152 -13.51 8.82 -6.79
CA SER A 152 -14.53 7.86 -7.21
C SER A 152 -13.96 6.84 -8.20
N ASP A 153 -13.19 7.30 -9.18
CA ASP A 153 -12.57 6.43 -10.18
C ASP A 153 -11.54 5.47 -9.56
N MET A 154 -10.69 5.98 -8.64
CA MET A 154 -9.70 5.15 -7.95
C MET A 154 -10.35 4.12 -7.01
N GLN A 155 -11.44 4.48 -6.34
CA GLN A 155 -12.21 3.55 -5.51
C GLN A 155 -12.83 2.44 -6.35
N LYS A 156 -13.41 2.79 -7.51
CA LYS A 156 -13.97 1.81 -8.45
C LYS A 156 -12.88 0.86 -8.97
N GLN A 157 -11.76 1.40 -9.45
CA GLN A 157 -10.63 0.58 -9.91
C GLN A 157 -10.13 -0.38 -8.82
N LEU A 158 -10.09 0.06 -7.56
CA LEU A 158 -9.69 -0.80 -6.45
C LEU A 158 -10.68 -1.95 -6.22
N ILE A 159 -11.99 -1.67 -6.29
CA ILE A 159 -13.04 -2.68 -6.15
C ILE A 159 -12.96 -3.69 -7.31
N ASP A 160 -12.81 -3.20 -8.54
CA ASP A 160 -12.67 -4.05 -9.73
C ASP A 160 -11.42 -4.95 -9.61
N LEU A 161 -10.29 -4.37 -9.20
CA LEU A 161 -9.04 -5.11 -8.98
C LEU A 161 -9.18 -6.16 -7.85
N GLN A 162 -9.87 -5.82 -6.77
CA GLN A 162 -10.13 -6.76 -5.67
C GLN A 162 -10.99 -7.93 -6.13
N ALA A 163 -12.02 -7.66 -6.96
CA ALA A 163 -12.88 -8.69 -7.52
C ALA A 163 -12.10 -9.65 -8.47
N GLU A 164 -11.17 -9.11 -9.28
CA GLU A 164 -10.32 -9.91 -10.16
C GLU A 164 -9.31 -10.77 -9.40
N LEU A 165 -8.66 -10.19 -8.39
CA LEU A 165 -7.61 -10.86 -7.62
C LEU A 165 -8.15 -11.77 -6.51
N LYS A 166 -9.45 -11.68 -6.18
CA LYS A 166 -10.09 -12.40 -5.05
C LYS A 166 -9.32 -12.23 -3.72
N LYS A 167 -8.81 -11.02 -3.50
CA LYS A 167 -8.01 -10.65 -2.33
C LYS A 167 -8.81 -9.87 -1.31
#